data_9c7d144b184d9a82262fce786d3bdba5
#
_entry.id   9c7d144b184d9a82262fce786d3bdba5
#
_cell.length_a   1.000
_cell.length_b   1.000
_cell.length_c   1.000
_cell.angle_alpha   90.00
_cell.angle_beta   90.00
_cell.angle_gamma   90.00
#
_symmetry.space_group_name_H-M   'P 1'
#
loop_
_entity.id
_entity.type
_entity.pdbx_description
1 polymer ?
#
loop_
_entity_poly.entity_id
_entity_poly.type
_entity_poly.pdbx_seq_one_letter_code
_entity_poly.pdbx_strand_id
1 'polypeptide(L)'
;MMIRGVTKREDGFVFNGKYKKTKKYGLRPEFSSPEAFKKLKERCRKYKSIRSNYFKIKYYKIVNRFKLKTGCSFCSYKKCSEALQFHHIDKNTKLFGISDKLSKKHNLSYKKWKEIKNEIKKCIVLCANCHAEETYRERSKV
;
A
#
# COMPACT_ATOMS: atom_id res chain seq x y z
N MET A 1 26.32 -23.76 19.50
CA MET A 1 24.95 -23.57 18.92
C MET A 1 23.99 -23.29 20.06
N MET A 2 23.65 -22.01 20.33
CA MET A 2 22.83 -21.64 21.49
C MET A 2 21.37 -22.01 21.21
N ILE A 3 20.82 -22.92 21.99
CA ILE A 3 19.39 -23.21 22.05
C ILE A 3 18.76 -22.04 22.80
N ARG A 4 18.10 -21.14 22.10
CA ARG A 4 17.35 -20.04 22.73
C ARG A 4 16.18 -20.66 23.48
N GLY A 5 16.18 -20.45 24.81
CA GLY A 5 15.21 -21.00 25.74
C GLY A 5 13.77 -20.62 25.39
N VAL A 6 12.86 -21.45 25.85
CA VAL A 6 11.40 -21.27 25.76
C VAL A 6 11.01 -19.95 26.42
N THR A 7 10.65 -18.95 25.62
CA THR A 7 10.10 -17.70 26.14
C THR A 7 8.59 -17.84 26.29
N LYS A 8 8.11 -17.93 27.52
CA LYS A 8 6.69 -17.81 27.85
C LYS A 8 6.31 -16.33 27.73
N ARG A 9 5.36 -15.99 26.88
CA ARG A 9 4.82 -14.64 26.76
C ARG A 9 3.56 -14.51 27.62
N GLU A 10 3.21 -13.29 28.01
CA GLU A 10 2.03 -12.96 28.81
C GLU A 10 0.70 -13.45 28.20
N ASP A 11 0.68 -13.71 26.89
CA ASP A 11 -0.46 -14.26 26.15
C ASP A 11 -0.60 -15.80 26.22
N GLY A 12 0.20 -16.45 27.07
CA GLY A 12 0.20 -17.91 27.26
C GLY A 12 0.80 -18.70 26.09
N PHE A 13 1.43 -18.04 25.12
CA PHE A 13 2.07 -18.69 24.01
C PHE A 13 3.39 -19.35 24.44
N VAL A 14 3.50 -20.66 24.29
CA VAL A 14 4.72 -21.43 24.53
C VAL A 14 5.30 -21.90 23.21
N PHE A 15 6.50 -21.43 22.91
CA PHE A 15 7.28 -21.95 21.80
C PHE A 15 8.10 -23.16 22.30
N ASN A 16 7.90 -24.33 21.72
CA ASN A 16 8.56 -25.60 22.17
C ASN A 16 9.98 -25.77 21.62
N GLY A 17 10.55 -24.77 20.97
CA GLY A 17 11.91 -24.81 20.42
C GLY A 17 12.08 -25.63 19.15
N LYS A 18 11.04 -26.30 18.67
CA LYS A 18 11.09 -27.13 17.46
C LYS A 18 10.65 -26.37 16.23
N TYR A 19 11.31 -26.63 15.11
CA TYR A 19 11.00 -26.07 13.80
C TYR A 19 10.79 -27.16 12.78
N LYS A 20 9.70 -27.08 12.01
CA LYS A 20 9.50 -27.92 10.82
C LYS A 20 10.06 -27.24 9.59
N LYS A 21 10.95 -27.92 8.87
CA LYS A 21 11.41 -27.45 7.55
C LYS A 21 10.31 -27.63 6.53
N THR A 22 9.91 -26.55 5.85
CA THR A 22 8.91 -26.60 4.79
C THR A 22 9.55 -26.27 3.44
N LYS A 23 9.12 -26.92 2.36
CA LYS A 23 9.65 -26.73 0.99
C LYS A 23 9.58 -25.26 0.51
N LYS A 24 8.60 -24.50 1.00
CA LYS A 24 8.31 -23.16 0.49
C LYS A 24 8.77 -22.00 1.36
N TYR A 25 8.83 -22.19 2.68
CA TYR A 25 9.01 -21.08 3.64
C TYR A 25 10.13 -21.28 4.65
N GLY A 26 10.99 -22.29 4.45
CA GLY A 26 12.06 -22.61 5.37
C GLY A 26 11.58 -23.25 6.68
N LEU A 27 12.20 -22.87 7.81
CA LEU A 27 11.87 -23.40 9.12
C LEU A 27 10.62 -22.72 9.69
N ARG A 28 9.60 -23.52 10.03
CA ARG A 28 8.42 -23.05 10.76
C ARG A 28 8.48 -23.51 12.23
N PRO A 29 8.05 -22.66 13.17
CA PRO A 29 7.89 -23.07 14.54
C PRO A 29 6.82 -24.16 14.65
N GLU A 30 7.11 -25.20 15.43
CA GLU A 30 6.14 -26.24 15.78
C GLU A 30 5.36 -25.76 17.01
N PHE A 31 4.04 -25.78 16.93
CA PHE A 31 3.17 -25.30 17.99
C PHE A 31 2.70 -26.44 18.88
N SER A 32 2.61 -26.20 20.19
CA SER A 32 2.18 -27.18 21.18
C SER A 32 0.70 -27.55 21.06
N SER A 33 -0.14 -26.68 20.44
CA SER A 33 -1.54 -26.98 20.21
C SER A 33 -2.11 -26.27 18.98
N PRO A 34 -3.22 -26.80 18.38
CA PRO A 34 -3.94 -26.14 17.30
C PRO A 34 -4.46 -24.73 17.67
N GLU A 35 -4.89 -24.55 18.94
CA GLU A 35 -5.38 -23.28 19.46
C GLU A 35 -4.27 -22.22 19.50
N ALA A 36 -3.07 -22.59 19.94
CA ALA A 36 -1.91 -21.70 19.96
C ALA A 36 -1.56 -21.22 18.54
N PHE A 37 -1.64 -22.12 17.55
CA PHE A 37 -1.45 -21.77 16.15
C PHE A 37 -2.52 -20.82 15.63
N LYS A 38 -3.79 -21.06 15.97
CA LYS A 38 -4.92 -20.20 15.60
C LYS A 38 -4.75 -18.79 16.17
N LYS A 39 -4.45 -18.66 17.46
CA LYS A 39 -4.19 -17.37 18.12
C LYS A 39 -3.02 -16.61 17.48
N LEU A 40 -1.92 -17.29 17.14
CA LEU A 40 -0.80 -16.66 16.45
C LEU A 40 -1.20 -16.16 15.05
N LYS A 41 -1.95 -16.96 14.30
CA LYS A 41 -2.44 -16.61 12.97
C LYS A 41 -3.32 -15.35 13.00
N GLU A 42 -4.21 -15.26 13.98
CA GLU A 42 -5.07 -14.08 14.20
C GLU A 42 -4.25 -12.84 14.56
N ARG A 43 -3.28 -12.97 15.48
CA ARG A 43 -2.38 -11.87 15.85
C ARG A 43 -1.54 -11.38 14.66
N CYS A 44 -0.99 -12.30 13.86
CA CYS A 44 -0.26 -11.95 12.65
C CYS A 44 -1.16 -11.23 11.62
N ARG A 45 -2.42 -11.64 11.48
CA ARG A 45 -3.41 -11.00 10.61
C ARG A 45 -3.70 -9.58 11.09
N LYS A 46 -3.97 -9.40 12.40
CA LYS A 46 -4.19 -8.08 13.02
C LYS A 46 -2.98 -7.15 12.83
N TYR A 47 -1.76 -7.65 13.09
CA TYR A 47 -0.53 -6.86 12.90
C TYR A 47 -0.32 -6.43 11.44
N LYS A 48 -0.55 -7.33 10.47
CA LYS A 48 -0.48 -7.00 9.05
C LYS A 48 -1.50 -5.94 8.66
N SER A 49 -2.71 -6.00 9.19
CA SER A 49 -3.76 -5.00 8.95
C SER A 49 -3.36 -3.63 9.50
N ILE A 50 -2.89 -3.56 10.75
CA ILE A 50 -2.44 -2.31 11.38
C ILE A 50 -1.28 -1.69 10.57
N ARG A 51 -0.28 -2.49 10.22
CA ARG A 51 0.86 -2.04 9.42
C ARG A 51 0.44 -1.54 8.04
N SER A 52 -0.46 -2.25 7.38
CA SER A 52 -0.99 -1.86 6.07
C SER A 52 -1.74 -0.53 6.14
N ASN A 53 -2.57 -0.33 7.17
CA ASN A 53 -3.31 0.92 7.39
C ASN A 53 -2.35 2.09 7.68
N TYR A 54 -1.30 1.87 8.49
CA TYR A 54 -0.28 2.88 8.76
C TYR A 54 0.39 3.38 7.48
N PHE A 55 0.89 2.45 6.64
CA PHE A 55 1.53 2.83 5.36
C PHE A 55 0.56 3.53 4.42
N LYS A 56 -0.69 3.09 4.38
CA LYS A 56 -1.73 3.71 3.58
C LYS A 56 -1.94 5.17 3.98
N ILE A 57 -2.19 5.44 5.26
CA ILE A 57 -2.37 6.81 5.77
C ILE A 57 -1.13 7.66 5.47
N LYS A 58 0.07 7.13 5.73
CA LYS A 58 1.34 7.82 5.47
C LYS A 58 1.47 8.22 3.99
N TYR A 59 1.27 7.28 3.07
CA TYR A 59 1.46 7.55 1.65
C TYR A 59 0.34 8.42 1.07
N TYR A 60 -0.88 8.29 1.57
CA TYR A 60 -1.98 9.17 1.22
C TYR A 60 -1.68 10.63 1.59
N LYS A 61 -1.15 10.87 2.79
CA LYS A 61 -0.71 12.21 3.22
C LYS A 61 0.39 12.78 2.32
N ILE A 62 1.36 11.96 1.91
CA ILE A 62 2.44 12.38 1.00
C ILE A 62 1.87 12.76 -0.37
N VAL A 63 1.00 11.94 -0.93
CA VAL A 63 0.37 12.18 -2.23
C VAL A 63 -0.50 13.44 -2.21
N ASN A 64 -1.30 13.63 -1.16
CA ASN A 64 -2.16 14.82 -1.03
C ASN A 64 -1.33 16.10 -0.86
N ARG A 65 -0.24 16.05 -0.09
CA ARG A 65 0.70 17.17 0.02
C ARG A 65 1.34 17.50 -1.32
N PHE A 66 1.72 16.49 -2.10
CA PHE A 66 2.27 16.69 -3.45
C PHE A 66 1.25 17.35 -4.37
N LYS A 67 -0.01 16.88 -4.41
CA LYS A 67 -1.08 17.47 -5.21
C LYS A 67 -1.32 18.94 -4.85
N LEU A 68 -1.40 19.28 -3.56
CA LEU A 68 -1.61 20.64 -3.08
C LEU A 68 -0.41 21.55 -3.39
N LYS A 69 0.81 21.03 -3.34
CA LYS A 69 2.02 21.79 -3.70
C LYS A 69 2.06 22.09 -5.19
N THR A 70 1.71 21.10 -6.03
CA THR A 70 1.73 21.23 -7.48
C THR A 70 0.55 22.06 -7.98
N GLY A 71 -0.66 21.80 -7.47
CA GLY A 71 -1.89 22.38 -7.99
C GLY A 71 -2.30 21.83 -9.35
N CYS A 72 -3.39 22.32 -9.89
CA CYS A 72 -3.84 21.99 -11.25
C CYS A 72 -2.93 22.65 -12.28
N SER A 73 -2.40 21.87 -13.21
CA SER A 73 -1.48 22.36 -14.27
C SER A 73 -2.16 23.32 -15.28
N PHE A 74 -3.50 23.29 -15.38
CA PHE A 74 -4.22 24.14 -16.31
C PHE A 74 -4.79 25.42 -15.68
N CYS A 75 -5.44 25.30 -14.50
CA CYS A 75 -6.12 26.42 -13.86
C CYS A 75 -5.49 26.83 -12.51
N SER A 76 -4.37 26.23 -12.13
CA SER A 76 -3.65 26.52 -10.88
C SER A 76 -4.46 26.30 -9.59
N TYR A 77 -5.62 25.60 -9.65
CA TYR A 77 -6.42 25.26 -8.48
C TYR A 77 -5.63 24.37 -7.51
N LYS A 78 -5.59 24.75 -6.23
CA LYS A 78 -4.85 24.02 -5.18
C LYS A 78 -5.48 24.09 -3.79
N LYS A 79 -6.81 24.35 -3.71
CA LYS A 79 -7.48 24.52 -2.42
C LYS A 79 -7.79 23.18 -1.72
N CYS A 80 -8.11 22.13 -2.48
CA CYS A 80 -8.52 20.83 -1.93
C CYS A 80 -7.81 19.69 -2.66
N SER A 81 -7.12 18.81 -1.93
CA SER A 81 -6.42 17.67 -2.50
C SER A 81 -7.33 16.62 -3.14
N GLU A 82 -8.56 16.49 -2.64
CA GLU A 82 -9.54 15.52 -3.13
C GLU A 82 -10.08 15.92 -4.52
N ALA A 83 -10.14 17.24 -4.79
CA ALA A 83 -10.51 17.76 -6.10
C ALA A 83 -9.38 17.66 -7.13
N LEU A 84 -8.15 17.32 -6.72
CA LEU A 84 -6.99 17.15 -7.58
C LEU A 84 -6.79 15.68 -7.93
N GLN A 85 -6.59 15.40 -9.21
CA GLN A 85 -6.43 14.06 -9.77
C GLN A 85 -5.14 13.96 -10.58
N PHE A 86 -4.58 12.74 -10.68
CA PHE A 86 -3.46 12.46 -11.58
C PHE A 86 -3.98 12.10 -12.96
N HIS A 87 -3.50 12.78 -13.97
CA HIS A 87 -3.78 12.51 -15.37
C HIS A 87 -2.50 12.07 -16.07
N HIS A 88 -2.51 10.90 -16.70
CA HIS A 88 -1.35 10.40 -17.44
C HIS A 88 -1.17 11.19 -18.73
N ILE A 89 0.03 11.72 -18.95
CA ILE A 89 0.36 12.47 -20.18
C ILE A 89 0.26 11.56 -21.40
N ASP A 90 0.76 10.32 -21.27
CA ASP A 90 0.65 9.30 -22.30
C ASP A 90 -0.05 8.06 -21.74
N LYS A 91 -1.23 7.75 -22.30
CA LYS A 91 -2.05 6.60 -21.91
C LYS A 91 -1.37 5.27 -22.17
N ASN A 92 -0.52 5.18 -23.20
CA ASN A 92 0.17 3.96 -23.58
C ASN A 92 1.22 3.55 -22.53
N THR A 93 1.77 4.48 -21.79
CA THR A 93 2.76 4.25 -20.74
C THR A 93 2.15 3.95 -19.38
N LYS A 94 0.81 4.06 -19.25
CA LYS A 94 0.08 3.83 -18.01
C LYS A 94 0.11 2.36 -17.63
N LEU A 95 0.67 2.05 -16.46
CA LEU A 95 0.69 0.69 -15.91
C LEU A 95 -0.53 0.42 -15.02
N PHE A 96 -1.00 1.44 -14.25
CA PHE A 96 -2.15 1.30 -13.35
C PHE A 96 -2.71 2.66 -12.92
N GLY A 97 -3.92 2.65 -12.35
CA GLY A 97 -4.49 3.81 -11.68
C GLY A 97 -3.80 4.07 -10.34
N ILE A 98 -3.30 5.29 -10.11
CA ILE A 98 -2.62 5.65 -8.85
C ILE A 98 -3.58 5.53 -7.67
N SER A 99 -4.83 6.00 -7.82
CA SER A 99 -5.88 5.91 -6.80
C SER A 99 -6.21 4.46 -6.45
N ASP A 100 -6.25 3.56 -7.44
CA ASP A 100 -6.54 2.13 -7.24
C ASP A 100 -5.43 1.45 -6.43
N LYS A 101 -4.18 1.76 -6.73
CA LYS A 101 -3.03 1.22 -5.97
C LYS A 101 -2.95 1.76 -4.55
N LEU A 102 -3.38 2.99 -4.30
CA LEU A 102 -3.45 3.60 -2.97
C LEU A 102 -4.67 3.12 -2.18
N SER A 103 -5.69 2.58 -2.86
CA SER A 103 -6.97 2.18 -2.25
C SER A 103 -6.86 0.98 -1.31
N LYS A 104 -7.96 0.65 -0.63
CA LYS A 104 -8.05 -0.32 0.47
C LYS A 104 -7.66 -1.76 0.11
N LYS A 105 -7.77 -2.15 -1.14
CA LYS A 105 -7.59 -3.55 -1.58
C LYS A 105 -6.13 -4.01 -1.63
N HIS A 106 -5.16 -3.10 -1.56
CA HIS A 106 -3.75 -3.46 -1.74
C HIS A 106 -2.95 -3.24 -0.45
N ASN A 107 -2.24 -4.27 0.00
CA ASN A 107 -1.24 -4.13 1.06
C ASN A 107 -0.10 -3.24 0.56
N LEU A 108 -0.08 -1.98 1.00
CA LEU A 108 0.98 -1.03 0.66
C LEU A 108 2.27 -1.43 1.37
N SER A 109 3.30 -1.69 0.58
CA SER A 109 4.67 -1.94 1.03
C SER A 109 5.59 -0.87 0.45
N TYR A 110 6.82 -0.79 0.96
CA TYR A 110 7.82 0.13 0.43
C TYR A 110 8.12 -0.12 -1.07
N LYS A 111 8.12 -1.39 -1.51
CA LYS A 111 8.28 -1.76 -2.92
C LYS A 111 7.16 -1.17 -3.79
N LYS A 112 5.91 -1.37 -3.38
CA LYS A 112 4.74 -0.82 -4.08
C LYS A 112 4.74 0.71 -4.09
N TRP A 113 5.25 1.34 -3.03
CA TRP A 113 5.39 2.79 -2.99
C TRP A 113 6.39 3.31 -4.02
N LYS A 114 7.51 2.58 -4.27
CA LYS A 114 8.43 2.92 -5.37
C LYS A 114 7.74 2.87 -6.74
N GLU A 115 6.94 1.83 -6.98
CA GLU A 115 6.15 1.69 -8.21
C GLU A 115 5.18 2.88 -8.39
N ILE A 116 4.44 3.24 -7.34
CA ILE A 116 3.52 4.39 -7.35
C ILE A 116 4.26 5.70 -7.65
N LYS A 117 5.42 5.93 -7.02
CA LYS A 117 6.21 7.15 -7.31
C LYS A 117 6.66 7.23 -8.77
N ASN A 118 7.05 6.11 -9.36
CA ASN A 118 7.44 6.07 -10.76
C ASN A 118 6.24 6.34 -11.68
N GLU A 119 5.06 5.86 -11.32
CA GLU A 119 3.84 6.12 -12.08
C GLU A 119 3.40 7.59 -11.96
N ILE A 120 3.52 8.20 -10.77
CA ILE A 120 3.23 9.63 -10.56
C ILE A 120 4.08 10.53 -11.47
N LYS A 121 5.33 10.18 -11.76
CA LYS A 121 6.22 10.95 -12.65
C LYS A 121 5.72 11.04 -14.10
N LYS A 122 4.84 10.12 -14.52
CA LYS A 122 4.23 10.10 -15.86
C LYS A 122 2.93 10.91 -15.92
N CYS A 123 2.53 11.53 -14.81
CA CYS A 123 1.27 12.22 -14.67
C CYS A 123 1.45 13.71 -14.42
N ILE A 124 0.51 14.49 -14.89
CA ILE A 124 0.25 15.85 -14.43
C ILE A 124 -0.88 15.85 -13.40
N VAL A 125 -0.95 16.90 -12.59
CA VAL A 125 -2.04 17.09 -11.64
C VAL A 125 -3.08 18.00 -12.27
N LEU A 126 -4.33 17.58 -12.34
CA LEU A 126 -5.46 18.34 -12.82
C LEU A 126 -6.56 18.41 -11.76
N CYS A 127 -7.32 19.50 -11.72
CA CYS A 127 -8.57 19.51 -10.96
C CYS A 127 -9.64 18.68 -11.70
N ALA A 128 -10.71 18.31 -11.00
CA ALA A 128 -11.75 17.45 -11.55
C ALA A 128 -12.34 17.99 -12.85
N ASN A 129 -12.56 19.31 -12.96
CA ASN A 129 -13.10 19.95 -14.16
C ASN A 129 -12.10 19.86 -15.33
N CYS A 130 -10.87 20.33 -15.15
CA CYS A 130 -9.84 20.25 -16.18
C CYS A 130 -9.53 18.81 -16.59
N HIS A 131 -9.59 17.84 -15.64
CA HIS A 131 -9.42 16.44 -15.94
C HIS A 131 -10.56 15.88 -16.82
N ALA A 132 -11.80 16.30 -16.57
CA ALA A 132 -12.95 15.90 -17.38
C ALA A 132 -12.87 16.47 -18.79
N GLU A 133 -12.54 17.78 -18.92
CA GLU A 133 -12.35 18.45 -20.20
C GLU A 133 -11.23 17.81 -21.04
N GLU A 134 -10.07 17.51 -20.43
CA GLU A 134 -8.97 16.87 -21.12
C GLU A 134 -9.32 15.46 -21.58
N THR A 135 -10.00 14.68 -20.70
CA THR A 135 -10.48 13.35 -21.05
C THR A 135 -11.47 13.38 -22.22
N TYR A 136 -12.36 14.36 -22.25
CA TYR A 136 -13.28 14.57 -23.36
C TYR A 136 -12.52 14.90 -24.65
N ARG A 137 -11.60 15.87 -24.59
CA ARG A 137 -10.76 16.30 -25.74
C ARG A 137 -9.96 15.14 -26.33
N GLU A 138 -9.41 14.27 -25.48
CA GLU A 138 -8.67 13.10 -25.93
C GLU A 138 -9.56 12.06 -26.62
N ARG A 139 -10.81 11.89 -26.16
CA ARG A 139 -11.77 10.97 -26.83
C ARG A 139 -12.23 11.49 -28.18
N SER A 140 -12.33 12.79 -28.33
CA SER A 140 -12.77 13.44 -29.58
C SER A 140 -11.69 13.44 -30.67
N LYS A 141 -10.46 13.04 -30.36
CA LYS A 141 -9.35 12.93 -31.32
C LYS A 141 -9.22 11.54 -31.93
N VAL A 142 -10.04 10.58 -31.51
CA VAL A 142 -10.12 9.20 -32.03
C VAL A 142 -11.28 9.12 -33.00
#